data_8c344508c488f0d827ecb98664edb738
#
_entry.id   8c344508c488f0d827ecb98664edb738
#
_cell.length_a   1.000
_cell.length_b   1.000
_cell.length_c   1.000
_cell.angle_alpha   90.00
_cell.angle_beta   90.00
_cell.angle_gamma   90.00
#
_symmetry.space_group_name_H-M   'P 1'
#
loop_
_entity.id
_entity.type
_entity.pdbx_description
1 polymer ?
#
loop_
_entity_poly.entity_id
_entity_poly.type
_entity_poly.pdbx_seq_one_letter_code
_entity_poly.pdbx_strand_id
1 'polypeptide(L)'
;MHGWGFDAGFWMPVLERLPDFRGDCVDMGFYGAPKRPKVPRPLVLAHSMGLAWALANIPRPWAGLLAVNAFPRFTRSPTFVDGVPPRLVERMLTRFDEAPQQVTADFLGRCGIDSPDTSAIAPEPLKQSLAWLGQCDERTALRMLPCPVQALAGTNDPIVPQAMSLASYAPETLVLVEGAGHLLPLTHPDWVASQVRLFAARLEA
;
A
#
# COMPACT_ATOMS: atom_id res chain seq x y z
N MET A 1 7.17 -1.89 0.50
CA MET A 1 6.00 -2.54 1.15
C MET A 1 4.88 -2.70 0.15
N HIS A 2 4.42 -3.93 -0.12
CA HIS A 2 3.25 -4.23 -0.98
C HIS A 2 1.93 -4.11 -0.22
N GLY A 3 0.79 -4.14 -0.95
CA GLY A 3 -0.56 -4.18 -0.41
C GLY A 3 -1.07 -5.60 -0.12
N TRP A 4 -2.32 -5.73 0.34
CA TRP A 4 -2.99 -7.01 0.56
C TRP A 4 -3.13 -7.80 -0.76
N GLY A 5 -2.90 -9.11 -0.70
CA GLY A 5 -2.98 -10.00 -1.86
C GLY A 5 -1.77 -9.95 -2.80
N PHE A 6 -0.74 -9.15 -2.52
CA PHE A 6 0.50 -9.07 -3.29
C PHE A 6 1.68 -9.64 -2.52
N ASP A 7 2.84 -9.72 -3.16
CA ASP A 7 4.13 -10.11 -2.59
C ASP A 7 5.21 -9.07 -2.86
N ALA A 8 6.47 -9.38 -2.53
CA ALA A 8 7.62 -8.50 -2.76
C ALA A 8 7.84 -8.19 -4.24
N GLY A 9 7.45 -9.08 -5.16
CA GLY A 9 7.56 -8.91 -6.62
C GLY A 9 6.75 -7.73 -7.16
N PHE A 10 5.74 -7.28 -6.42
CA PHE A 10 4.93 -6.11 -6.76
C PHE A 10 5.77 -4.86 -7.10
N TRP A 11 6.92 -4.69 -6.46
CA TRP A 11 7.78 -3.53 -6.67
C TRP A 11 8.85 -3.72 -7.75
N MET A 12 9.01 -4.93 -8.29
CA MET A 12 10.09 -5.22 -9.25
C MET A 12 10.07 -4.29 -10.48
N PRO A 13 8.91 -4.00 -11.12
CA PRO A 13 8.89 -3.10 -12.27
C PRO A 13 9.43 -1.69 -11.97
N VAL A 14 9.23 -1.18 -10.75
CA VAL A 14 9.79 0.11 -10.33
C VAL A 14 11.27 0.00 -9.99
N LEU A 15 11.68 -1.07 -9.28
CA LEU A 15 13.07 -1.26 -8.84
C LEU A 15 14.04 -1.47 -10.02
N GLU A 16 13.61 -2.16 -11.07
CA GLU A 16 14.38 -2.32 -12.32
C GLU A 16 14.71 -0.98 -12.99
N ARG A 17 13.90 0.04 -12.75
CA ARG A 17 14.07 1.41 -13.21
C ARG A 17 14.89 2.29 -12.26
N LEU A 18 15.32 1.75 -11.14
CA LEU A 18 16.07 2.43 -10.09
C LEU A 18 17.41 1.71 -9.79
N PRO A 19 18.27 1.46 -10.81
CA PRO A 19 19.51 0.70 -10.62
C PRO A 19 20.49 1.38 -9.64
N ASP A 20 20.37 2.71 -9.47
CA ASP A 20 21.22 3.50 -8.57
C ASP A 20 20.74 3.45 -7.10
N PHE A 21 19.59 2.82 -6.84
CA PHE A 21 19.03 2.68 -5.51
C PHE A 21 19.17 1.24 -5.03
N ARG A 22 19.58 1.07 -3.78
CA ARG A 22 19.47 -0.22 -3.13
C ARG A 22 18.05 -0.41 -2.60
N GLY A 23 17.28 -1.32 -3.23
CA GLY A 23 15.92 -1.66 -2.82
C GLY A 23 15.87 -2.96 -2.03
N ASP A 24 15.31 -2.90 -0.82
CA ASP A 24 15.00 -4.08 -0.01
C ASP A 24 13.48 -4.19 0.16
N CYS A 25 12.87 -5.26 -0.38
CA CYS A 25 11.43 -5.48 -0.29
C CYS A 25 11.05 -6.17 1.02
N VAL A 26 10.07 -5.60 1.72
CA VAL A 26 9.37 -6.29 2.79
C VAL A 26 8.30 -7.17 2.15
N ASP A 27 8.21 -8.42 2.60
CA ASP A 27 7.16 -9.36 2.23
C ASP A 27 6.34 -9.74 3.47
N MET A 28 5.02 -9.67 3.37
CA MET A 28 4.11 -10.00 4.47
C MET A 28 3.79 -11.49 4.58
N GLY A 29 4.30 -12.30 3.64
CA GLY A 29 4.15 -13.76 3.67
C GLY A 29 2.82 -14.25 3.11
N PHE A 30 2.25 -13.56 2.13
CA PHE A 30 0.98 -13.99 1.51
C PHE A 30 1.13 -15.12 0.50
N TYR A 31 2.34 -15.30 -0.05
CA TYR A 31 2.68 -16.36 -1.01
C TYR A 31 3.93 -17.16 -0.61
N GLY A 32 4.43 -16.97 0.59
CA GLY A 32 5.64 -17.66 1.05
C GLY A 32 6.08 -17.18 2.42
N ALA A 33 7.37 -17.30 2.71
CA ALA A 33 7.90 -16.85 3.99
C ALA A 33 7.96 -15.31 4.06
N PRO A 34 7.54 -14.70 5.17
CA PRO A 34 7.65 -13.26 5.35
C PRO A 34 9.11 -12.82 5.39
N LYS A 35 9.41 -11.66 4.77
CA LYS A 35 10.73 -11.06 4.75
C LYS A 35 10.67 -9.63 5.32
N ARG A 36 11.51 -9.35 6.32
CA ARG A 36 11.58 -8.04 6.99
C ARG A 36 13.04 -7.56 7.02
N PRO A 37 13.53 -6.96 5.94
CA PRO A 37 14.89 -6.44 5.89
C PRO A 37 15.08 -5.31 6.90
N LYS A 38 16.26 -5.25 7.52
CA LYS A 38 16.64 -4.17 8.43
C LYS A 38 17.47 -3.16 7.65
N VAL A 39 16.87 -2.04 7.32
CA VAL A 39 17.53 -0.93 6.63
C VAL A 39 17.59 0.26 7.58
N PRO A 40 18.79 0.77 7.94
CA PRO A 40 18.90 1.97 8.75
C PRO A 40 18.38 3.19 7.97
N ARG A 41 17.47 3.95 8.56
CA ARG A 41 16.92 5.19 8.01
C ARG A 41 16.46 5.06 6.54
N PRO A 42 15.54 4.14 6.21
CA PRO A 42 15.10 3.91 4.84
C PRO A 42 14.27 5.07 4.28
N LEU A 43 14.31 5.27 2.97
CA LEU A 43 13.20 5.86 2.23
C LEU A 43 12.15 4.76 2.07
N VAL A 44 11.01 4.91 2.73
CA VAL A 44 9.94 3.90 2.73
C VAL A 44 9.01 4.13 1.54
N LEU A 45 8.92 3.13 0.65
CA LEU A 45 7.90 3.06 -0.40
C LEU A 45 6.79 2.11 0.06
N ALA A 46 5.55 2.58 0.11
CA ALA A 46 4.44 1.81 0.62
C ALA A 46 3.21 1.89 -0.30
N HIS A 47 2.66 0.74 -0.68
CA HIS A 47 1.47 0.62 -1.50
C HIS A 47 0.29 0.13 -0.67
N SER A 48 -0.87 0.80 -0.81
CA SER A 48 -2.15 0.34 -0.25
C SER A 48 -2.06 0.09 1.28
N MET A 49 -2.51 -1.06 1.77
CA MET A 49 -2.39 -1.50 3.16
C MET A 49 -0.94 -1.44 3.68
N GLY A 50 0.05 -1.58 2.79
CA GLY A 50 1.47 -1.54 3.16
C GLY A 50 1.89 -0.28 3.88
N LEU A 51 1.20 0.86 3.69
CA LEU A 51 1.45 2.08 4.46
C LEU A 51 1.04 1.91 5.93
N ALA A 52 -0.21 1.55 6.18
CA ALA A 52 -0.67 1.36 7.56
C ALA A 52 0.20 0.33 8.29
N TRP A 53 0.54 -0.78 7.59
CA TRP A 53 1.43 -1.79 8.15
C TRP A 53 2.85 -1.25 8.44
N ALA A 54 3.42 -0.44 7.54
CA ALA A 54 4.74 0.16 7.74
C ALA A 54 4.74 1.10 8.95
N LEU A 55 3.71 1.95 9.08
CA LEU A 55 3.55 2.86 10.21
C LEU A 55 3.50 2.14 11.56
N ALA A 56 2.87 0.96 11.61
CA ALA A 56 2.75 0.14 12.80
C ALA A 56 4.00 -0.72 13.10
N ASN A 57 4.77 -1.13 12.08
CA ASN A 57 5.75 -2.22 12.25
C ASN A 57 7.19 -1.88 11.86
N ILE A 58 7.44 -0.86 11.00
CA ILE A 58 8.80 -0.52 10.60
C ILE A 58 9.43 0.45 11.59
N PRO A 59 10.58 0.08 12.20
CA PRO A 59 11.27 0.97 13.13
C PRO A 59 11.68 2.29 12.49
N ARG A 60 11.59 3.36 13.27
CA ARG A 60 12.08 4.70 12.89
C ARG A 60 13.53 4.88 13.39
N PRO A 61 14.32 5.84 12.85
CA PRO A 61 13.89 6.91 11.94
C PRO A 61 13.84 6.47 10.47
N TRP A 62 12.95 7.12 9.67
CA TRP A 62 12.92 7.02 8.21
C TRP A 62 13.55 8.26 7.59
N ALA A 63 14.14 8.12 6.40
CA ALA A 63 14.59 9.27 5.60
C ALA A 63 13.41 10.03 5.00
N GLY A 64 12.39 9.30 4.56
CA GLY A 64 11.15 9.83 4.00
C GLY A 64 10.13 8.72 3.77
N LEU A 65 8.91 9.11 3.40
CA LEU A 65 7.81 8.21 3.04
C LEU A 65 7.22 8.60 1.69
N LEU A 66 7.22 7.67 0.73
CA LEU A 66 6.46 7.76 -0.51
C LEU A 66 5.32 6.74 -0.46
N ALA A 67 4.10 7.24 -0.28
CA ALA A 67 2.88 6.44 -0.25
C ALA A 67 2.26 6.37 -1.65
N VAL A 68 1.91 5.18 -2.15
CA VAL A 68 1.35 5.00 -3.49
C VAL A 68 0.01 4.26 -3.39
N ASN A 69 -1.08 4.89 -3.81
CA ASN A 69 -2.45 4.37 -3.68
C ASN A 69 -2.71 3.83 -2.25
N ALA A 70 -2.23 4.53 -1.24
CA ALA A 70 -2.11 4.02 0.12
C ALA A 70 -2.89 4.88 1.12
N PHE A 71 -3.12 4.35 2.29
CA PHE A 71 -3.94 4.96 3.33
C PHE A 71 -3.42 4.60 4.72
N PRO A 72 -3.56 5.51 5.71
CA PRO A 72 -3.25 5.22 7.11
C PRO A 72 -4.41 4.51 7.84
N ARG A 73 -5.63 4.61 7.29
CA ARG A 73 -6.85 3.94 7.74
C ARG A 73 -7.70 3.60 6.52
N PHE A 74 -8.25 2.38 6.48
CA PHE A 74 -9.06 1.93 5.35
C PHE A 74 -10.56 2.13 5.59
N THR A 75 -11.03 1.73 6.77
CA THR A 75 -12.45 1.69 7.07
C THR A 75 -12.99 3.01 7.58
N ARG A 76 -14.21 3.31 7.17
CA ARG A 76 -14.98 4.46 7.66
C ARG A 76 -15.17 4.44 9.18
N SER A 77 -15.15 5.63 9.79
CA SER A 77 -15.51 5.85 11.18
C SER A 77 -16.14 7.24 11.34
N PRO A 78 -16.69 7.59 12.51
CA PRO A 78 -17.21 8.94 12.77
C PRO A 78 -16.19 10.06 12.52
N THR A 79 -14.90 9.75 12.69
CA THR A 79 -13.79 10.70 12.47
C THR A 79 -13.06 10.50 11.13
N PHE A 80 -13.56 9.61 10.24
CA PHE A 80 -13.00 9.32 8.92
C PHE A 80 -14.13 8.85 7.99
N VAL A 81 -14.93 9.78 7.51
CA VAL A 81 -16.15 9.50 6.72
C VAL A 81 -15.88 9.02 5.30
N ASP A 82 -14.71 9.35 4.75
CA ASP A 82 -14.30 9.00 3.38
C ASP A 82 -13.68 7.60 3.27
N GLY A 83 -13.57 6.88 4.39
CA GLY A 83 -13.15 5.49 4.41
C GLY A 83 -14.16 4.54 3.77
N VAL A 84 -13.69 3.34 3.40
CA VAL A 84 -14.53 2.26 2.86
C VAL A 84 -15.51 1.76 3.94
N PRO A 85 -16.76 1.47 3.60
CA PRO A 85 -17.71 0.92 4.57
C PRO A 85 -17.20 -0.37 5.23
N PRO A 86 -17.15 -0.48 6.57
CA PRO A 86 -16.62 -1.66 7.28
C PRO A 86 -17.23 -3.00 6.82
N ARG A 87 -18.53 -3.00 6.50
CA ARG A 87 -19.25 -4.18 5.98
C ARG A 87 -18.59 -4.84 4.75
N LEU A 88 -17.80 -4.10 3.98
CA LEU A 88 -17.09 -4.69 2.82
C LEU A 88 -15.95 -5.59 3.27
N VAL A 89 -15.18 -5.18 4.28
CA VAL A 89 -14.13 -6.00 4.89
C VAL A 89 -14.74 -7.18 5.64
N GLU A 90 -15.81 -6.96 6.41
CA GLU A 90 -16.54 -8.01 7.12
C GLU A 90 -17.07 -9.08 6.15
N ARG A 91 -17.67 -8.69 5.03
CA ARG A 91 -18.12 -9.63 3.99
C ARG A 91 -16.94 -10.42 3.39
N MET A 92 -15.81 -9.76 3.13
CA MET A 92 -14.62 -10.46 2.65
C MET A 92 -14.15 -11.49 3.66
N LEU A 93 -14.07 -11.13 4.95
CA LEU A 93 -13.66 -12.05 6.04
C LEU A 93 -14.59 -13.27 6.14
N THR A 94 -15.91 -13.05 6.11
CA THR A 94 -16.89 -14.15 6.16
C THR A 94 -16.71 -15.11 5.00
N ARG A 95 -16.53 -14.60 3.77
CA ARG A 95 -16.30 -15.45 2.59
C ARG A 95 -14.92 -16.11 2.57
N PHE A 96 -13.94 -15.47 3.21
CA PHE A 96 -12.54 -15.93 3.20
C PHE A 96 -12.40 -17.30 3.88
N ASP A 97 -13.21 -17.61 4.90
CA ASP A 97 -13.19 -18.90 5.58
C ASP A 97 -13.59 -20.08 4.68
N GLU A 98 -14.46 -19.82 3.70
CA GLU A 98 -14.96 -20.83 2.79
C GLU A 98 -14.18 -20.89 1.46
N ALA A 99 -13.74 -19.75 0.97
CA ALA A 99 -13.15 -19.61 -0.37
C ALA A 99 -12.00 -18.59 -0.41
N PRO A 100 -10.86 -18.83 0.28
CA PRO A 100 -9.77 -17.86 0.36
C PRO A 100 -9.16 -17.50 -0.99
N GLN A 101 -8.98 -18.47 -1.90
CA GLN A 101 -8.45 -18.24 -3.24
C GLN A 101 -9.39 -17.32 -4.05
N GLN A 102 -10.70 -17.61 -3.99
CA GLN A 102 -11.67 -16.81 -4.74
C GLN A 102 -11.79 -15.38 -4.22
N VAL A 103 -11.79 -15.19 -2.90
CA VAL A 103 -11.83 -13.84 -2.30
C VAL A 103 -10.59 -13.05 -2.67
N THR A 104 -9.42 -13.70 -2.67
CA THR A 104 -8.16 -13.07 -3.08
C THR A 104 -8.19 -12.73 -4.57
N ALA A 105 -8.63 -13.65 -5.42
CA ALA A 105 -8.76 -13.42 -6.86
C ALA A 105 -9.76 -12.30 -7.19
N ASP A 106 -10.93 -12.28 -6.54
CA ASP A 106 -11.94 -11.21 -6.71
C ASP A 106 -11.36 -9.83 -6.35
N PHE A 107 -10.57 -9.76 -5.27
CA PHE A 107 -9.91 -8.52 -4.86
C PHE A 107 -8.83 -8.07 -5.86
N LEU A 108 -7.95 -8.99 -6.27
CA LEU A 108 -6.89 -8.69 -7.26
C LEU A 108 -7.50 -8.28 -8.61
N GLY A 109 -8.57 -8.93 -9.04
CA GLY A 109 -9.33 -8.54 -10.23
C GLY A 109 -9.89 -7.12 -10.13
N ARG A 110 -10.42 -6.73 -8.96
CA ARG A 110 -10.85 -5.34 -8.72
C ARG A 110 -9.70 -4.34 -8.73
N CYS A 111 -8.50 -4.75 -8.33
CA CYS A 111 -7.30 -3.91 -8.46
C CYS A 111 -6.88 -3.71 -9.92
N GLY A 112 -7.30 -4.58 -10.84
CA GLY A 112 -6.94 -4.54 -12.26
C GLY A 112 -5.95 -5.62 -12.69
N ILE A 113 -5.84 -6.74 -11.94
CA ILE A 113 -5.05 -7.92 -12.34
C ILE A 113 -5.98 -8.87 -13.11
N ASP A 114 -5.67 -9.09 -14.38
CA ASP A 114 -6.37 -10.09 -15.18
C ASP A 114 -5.93 -11.50 -14.79
N SER A 115 -6.91 -12.39 -14.51
CA SER A 115 -6.68 -13.81 -14.20
C SER A 115 -5.59 -14.05 -13.14
N PRO A 116 -5.74 -13.50 -11.92
CA PRO A 116 -4.71 -13.62 -10.89
C PRO A 116 -4.52 -15.08 -10.45
N ASP A 117 -3.27 -15.53 -10.36
CA ASP A 117 -2.93 -16.84 -9.79
C ASP A 117 -2.96 -16.76 -8.25
N THR A 118 -3.91 -17.45 -7.66
CA THR A 118 -4.09 -17.56 -6.21
C THR A 118 -3.86 -18.98 -5.68
N SER A 119 -3.26 -19.87 -6.49
CA SER A 119 -3.05 -21.27 -6.13
C SER A 119 -2.08 -21.45 -4.94
N ALA A 120 -1.11 -20.55 -4.82
CA ALA A 120 -0.02 -20.62 -3.82
C ALA A 120 -0.20 -19.64 -2.64
N ILE A 121 -1.40 -19.08 -2.44
CA ILE A 121 -1.62 -18.17 -1.30
C ILE A 121 -1.44 -18.87 0.05
N ALA A 122 -0.98 -18.12 1.03
CA ALA A 122 -1.00 -18.49 2.45
C ALA A 122 -2.27 -17.90 3.10
N PRO A 123 -3.34 -18.70 3.32
CA PRO A 123 -4.62 -18.15 3.76
C PRO A 123 -4.57 -17.46 5.11
N GLU A 124 -3.83 -18.02 6.07
CA GLU A 124 -3.81 -17.50 7.43
C GLU A 124 -3.21 -16.09 7.54
N PRO A 125 -2.02 -15.77 6.96
CA PRO A 125 -1.50 -14.40 6.91
C PRO A 125 -2.43 -13.41 6.19
N LEU A 126 -3.08 -13.84 5.10
CA LEU A 126 -4.05 -13.02 4.36
C LEU A 126 -5.28 -12.70 5.22
N LYS A 127 -5.85 -13.69 5.90
CA LYS A 127 -7.00 -13.50 6.79
C LYS A 127 -6.68 -12.56 7.95
N GLN A 128 -5.56 -12.80 8.63
CA GLN A 128 -5.12 -11.98 9.77
C GLN A 128 -4.91 -10.53 9.34
N SER A 129 -4.25 -10.30 8.20
CA SER A 129 -4.02 -8.95 7.70
C SER A 129 -5.31 -8.26 7.24
N LEU A 130 -6.27 -9.00 6.67
CA LEU A 130 -7.58 -8.48 6.30
C LEU A 130 -8.40 -8.08 7.55
N ALA A 131 -8.38 -8.90 8.60
CA ALA A 131 -9.01 -8.58 9.88
C ALA A 131 -8.39 -7.34 10.52
N TRP A 132 -7.06 -7.27 10.54
CA TRP A 132 -6.33 -6.11 11.02
C TRP A 132 -6.66 -4.83 10.22
N LEU A 133 -6.75 -4.93 8.88
CA LEU A 133 -7.11 -3.83 7.99
C LEU A 133 -8.47 -3.21 8.34
N GLY A 134 -9.42 -4.03 8.78
CA GLY A 134 -10.75 -3.57 9.21
C GLY A 134 -10.73 -2.67 10.45
N GLN A 135 -9.66 -2.71 11.25
CA GLN A 135 -9.59 -2.07 12.57
C GLN A 135 -8.46 -1.05 12.69
N CYS A 136 -7.38 -1.16 11.89
CA CYS A 136 -6.19 -0.32 12.03
C CYS A 136 -6.51 1.16 11.80
N ASP A 137 -5.84 2.02 12.56
CA ASP A 137 -5.91 3.49 12.44
C ASP A 137 -4.55 4.12 12.75
N GLU A 138 -3.76 4.29 11.72
CA GLU A 138 -2.41 4.84 11.78
C GLU A 138 -2.35 6.33 11.40
N ARG A 139 -3.50 7.02 11.37
CA ARG A 139 -3.57 8.45 11.02
C ARG A 139 -2.73 9.32 11.94
N THR A 140 -2.71 9.02 13.23
CA THR A 140 -1.88 9.74 14.19
C THR A 140 -0.39 9.48 13.92
N ALA A 141 -0.02 8.22 13.67
CA ALA A 141 1.36 7.85 13.36
C ALA A 141 1.85 8.55 12.08
N LEU A 142 1.00 8.65 11.04
CA LEU A 142 1.31 9.38 9.81
C LEU A 142 1.54 10.88 10.07
N ARG A 143 0.63 11.53 10.81
CA ARG A 143 0.75 12.98 11.13
C ARG A 143 1.98 13.31 11.95
N MET A 144 2.43 12.39 12.79
CA MET A 144 3.57 12.58 13.69
C MET A 144 4.90 12.09 13.10
N LEU A 145 4.94 11.70 11.82
CA LEU A 145 6.21 11.31 11.19
C LEU A 145 7.17 12.51 11.15
N PRO A 146 8.39 12.36 11.68
CA PRO A 146 9.39 13.43 11.69
C PRO A 146 10.20 13.50 10.38
N CYS A 147 9.66 13.02 9.28
CA CYS A 147 10.32 13.00 7.98
C CYS A 147 9.36 13.47 6.88
N PRO A 148 9.88 13.92 5.74
CA PRO A 148 9.04 14.29 4.59
C PRO A 148 8.15 13.15 4.13
N VAL A 149 6.92 13.50 3.73
CA VAL A 149 5.91 12.57 3.20
C VAL A 149 5.47 13.07 1.83
N GLN A 150 5.37 12.16 0.87
CA GLN A 150 4.69 12.38 -0.41
C GLN A 150 3.74 11.22 -0.68
N ALA A 151 2.57 11.52 -1.24
CA ALA A 151 1.59 10.54 -1.65
C ALA A 151 1.29 10.66 -3.15
N LEU A 152 1.13 9.52 -3.82
CA LEU A 152 0.72 9.39 -5.21
C LEU A 152 -0.60 8.59 -5.22
N ALA A 153 -1.65 9.10 -5.86
CA ALA A 153 -2.93 8.42 -5.90
C ALA A 153 -3.59 8.53 -7.28
N GLY A 154 -4.15 7.44 -7.78
CA GLY A 154 -4.93 7.42 -8.99
C GLY A 154 -6.35 7.96 -8.77
N THR A 155 -6.87 8.79 -9.70
CA THR A 155 -8.23 9.34 -9.57
C THR A 155 -9.33 8.31 -9.84
N ASN A 156 -9.01 7.21 -10.56
CA ASN A 156 -9.92 6.09 -10.87
C ASN A 156 -9.61 4.83 -10.05
N ASP A 157 -9.01 4.98 -8.86
CA ASP A 157 -8.71 3.85 -7.98
C ASP A 157 -10.01 3.26 -7.39
N PRO A 158 -10.37 1.98 -7.72
CA PRO A 158 -11.59 1.35 -7.23
C PRO A 158 -11.47 0.81 -5.80
N ILE A 159 -10.26 0.83 -5.21
CA ILE A 159 -9.96 0.32 -3.87
C ILE A 159 -9.80 1.48 -2.89
N VAL A 160 -9.03 2.50 -3.28
CA VAL A 160 -8.77 3.71 -2.49
C VAL A 160 -9.39 4.91 -3.23
N PRO A 161 -10.67 5.21 -3.01
CA PRO A 161 -11.33 6.31 -3.69
C PRO A 161 -10.58 7.63 -3.48
N GLN A 162 -10.59 8.50 -4.49
CA GLN A 162 -9.91 9.80 -4.43
C GLN A 162 -10.24 10.59 -3.16
N ALA A 163 -11.52 10.56 -2.71
CA ALA A 163 -11.93 11.22 -1.48
C ALA A 163 -11.16 10.73 -0.25
N MET A 164 -10.86 9.41 -0.18
CA MET A 164 -10.06 8.83 0.90
C MET A 164 -8.62 9.36 0.86
N SER A 165 -8.03 9.49 -0.32
CA SER A 165 -6.68 10.06 -0.48
C SER A 165 -6.66 11.53 -0.07
N LEU A 166 -7.64 12.33 -0.49
CA LEU A 166 -7.78 13.73 -0.09
C LEU A 166 -7.98 13.91 1.43
N ALA A 167 -8.69 12.98 2.08
CA ALA A 167 -8.88 12.99 3.53
C ALA A 167 -7.66 12.47 4.33
N SER A 168 -6.74 11.76 3.67
CA SER A 168 -5.57 11.12 4.31
C SER A 168 -4.31 11.99 4.29
N TYR A 169 -4.17 12.85 3.28
CA TYR A 169 -2.94 13.60 3.03
C TYR A 169 -3.21 15.10 2.87
N ALA A 170 -2.24 15.91 3.28
CA ALA A 170 -2.28 17.35 3.03
C ALA A 170 -2.13 17.62 1.51
N PRO A 171 -2.83 18.64 0.96
CA PRO A 171 -2.85 18.91 -0.49
C PRO A 171 -1.46 19.05 -1.11
N GLU A 172 -0.52 19.67 -0.39
CA GLU A 172 0.85 19.91 -0.84
C GLU A 172 1.71 18.64 -0.89
N THR A 173 1.27 17.56 -0.24
CA THR A 173 1.96 16.26 -0.23
C THR A 173 1.35 15.24 -1.18
N LEU A 174 0.17 15.51 -1.73
CA LEU A 174 -0.59 14.57 -2.56
C LEU A 174 -0.49 14.93 -4.05
N VAL A 175 -0.05 13.99 -4.86
CA VAL A 175 -0.09 14.06 -6.31
C VAL A 175 -1.17 13.12 -6.83
N LEU A 176 -2.18 13.68 -7.50
CA LEU A 176 -3.23 12.92 -8.15
C LEU A 176 -2.84 12.60 -9.60
N VAL A 177 -3.03 11.35 -10.01
CA VAL A 177 -2.74 10.86 -11.37
C VAL A 177 -4.07 10.60 -12.06
N GLU A 178 -4.40 11.48 -13.01
CA GLU A 178 -5.68 11.44 -13.71
C GLU A 178 -5.85 10.11 -14.46
N GLY A 179 -7.02 9.49 -14.29
CA GLY A 179 -7.39 8.23 -14.94
C GLY A 179 -6.69 6.98 -14.41
N ALA A 180 -5.68 7.11 -13.55
CA ALA A 180 -4.96 5.96 -13.04
C ALA A 180 -5.77 5.20 -11.98
N GLY A 181 -5.60 3.85 -11.96
CA GLY A 181 -6.20 2.94 -11.00
C GLY A 181 -5.31 2.64 -9.79
N HIS A 182 -5.59 1.49 -9.14
CA HIS A 182 -4.93 1.09 -7.88
C HIS A 182 -3.46 0.66 -8.03
N LEU A 183 -3.03 0.29 -9.22
CA LEU A 183 -1.75 -0.40 -9.45
C LEU A 183 -0.69 0.50 -10.11
N LEU A 184 -0.56 1.76 -9.69
CA LEU A 184 0.42 2.71 -10.24
C LEU A 184 1.83 2.11 -10.41
N PRO A 185 2.40 1.35 -9.44
CA PRO A 185 3.71 0.74 -9.60
C PRO A 185 3.81 -0.29 -10.73
N LEU A 186 2.70 -0.90 -11.15
CA LEU A 186 2.65 -1.86 -12.23
C LEU A 186 2.27 -1.22 -13.58
N THR A 187 1.35 -0.27 -13.56
CA THR A 187 0.80 0.37 -14.77
C THR A 187 1.62 1.57 -15.25
N HIS A 188 2.31 2.25 -14.33
CA HIS A 188 3.11 3.46 -14.59
C HIS A 188 4.50 3.39 -13.91
N PRO A 189 5.26 2.29 -14.07
CA PRO A 189 6.50 2.07 -13.31
C PRO A 189 7.57 3.12 -13.59
N ASP A 190 7.69 3.59 -14.84
CA ASP A 190 8.65 4.65 -15.21
C ASP A 190 8.33 5.96 -14.51
N TRP A 191 7.05 6.32 -14.46
CA TRP A 191 6.61 7.53 -13.79
C TRP A 191 6.81 7.43 -12.28
N VAL A 192 6.42 6.30 -11.65
CA VAL A 192 6.64 6.08 -10.22
C VAL A 192 8.13 6.13 -9.89
N ALA A 193 8.99 5.51 -10.68
CA ALA A 193 10.45 5.58 -10.52
C ALA A 193 10.97 7.02 -10.60
N SER A 194 10.46 7.84 -11.53
CA SER A 194 10.81 9.25 -11.61
C SER A 194 10.40 10.02 -10.35
N GLN A 195 9.22 9.74 -9.78
CA GLN A 195 8.77 10.34 -8.52
C GLN A 195 9.66 9.93 -7.33
N VAL A 196 10.11 8.68 -7.29
CA VAL A 196 11.09 8.21 -6.28
C VAL A 196 12.39 9.02 -6.36
N ARG A 197 12.95 9.21 -7.57
CA ARG A 197 14.18 10.01 -7.76
C ARG A 197 13.99 11.47 -7.33
N LEU A 198 12.91 12.10 -7.77
CA LEU A 198 12.59 13.49 -7.42
C LEU A 198 12.40 13.67 -5.92
N PHE A 199 11.76 12.70 -5.28
CA PHE A 199 11.56 12.75 -3.83
C PHE A 199 12.87 12.50 -3.08
N ALA A 200 13.68 11.51 -3.48
CA ALA A 200 14.98 11.24 -2.88
C ALA A 200 15.92 12.45 -2.98
N ALA A 201 16.00 13.10 -4.15
CA ALA A 201 16.82 14.30 -4.33
C ALA A 201 16.44 15.45 -3.39
N ARG A 202 15.15 15.58 -3.05
CA ARG A 202 14.68 16.57 -2.06
C ARG A 202 15.03 16.24 -0.60
N LEU A 203 15.35 14.96 -0.31
CA LEU A 203 15.78 14.55 1.03
C LEU A 203 17.27 14.79 1.28
N GLU A 204 18.04 15.01 0.21
CA GLU A 204 19.50 15.27 0.26
C GLU A 204 19.83 16.77 0.23
N ALA A 205 18.86 17.62 -0.17
CA ALA A 205 18.99 19.07 -0.24
C ALA A 205 18.75 19.75 1.11
#